data_e78b94c71381f0df000aa83e21e4ee0c
#
_entry.id   e78b94c71381f0df000aa83e21e4ee0c
#
_cell.length_a   1.000
_cell.length_b   1.000
_cell.length_c   1.000
_cell.angle_alpha   90.00
_cell.angle_beta   90.00
_cell.angle_gamma   90.00
#
_symmetry.space_group_name_H-M   'P 1'
#
loop_
_entity.id
_entity.type
_entity.pdbx_description
1 polymer ?
#
loop_
_entity_poly.entity_id
_entity_poly.type
_entity_poly.pdbx_seq_one_letter_code
_entity_poly.pdbx_strand_id
1 'polypeptide(L)'
;NSRQVQLKSGGSIVIDITEALIAVDVNSGRATRGRNIEETAVKTNIEAAAEVARQVRLRDLAGLVVIDFIDMENHRNQVVVERRLKEAMRKDRARIQIGRISPFGLLELSRQRLRPSITETMTEMCPHCGGSGNRRSIESTALHVLRGIEEEGARKRSKTINVFVHSQVALYILNHKREAIDEIEQKLELKIIVLEDDNLIPPDFNINRQAIDKSTQASSKSNPRNKNKSSDNKTRRSKQKENNDAS
;
A
#
# COMPACT_ATOMS: atom_id res chain seq x y z
N ASN A 1 -8.50 -14.01 15.17
CA ASN A 1 -8.03 -12.64 14.90
C ASN A 1 -8.90 -11.94 13.84
N SER A 2 -10.23 -12.05 13.98
CA SER A 2 -11.17 -11.38 13.06
C SER A 2 -11.24 -9.89 13.36
N ARG A 3 -11.31 -9.03 12.33
CA ARG A 3 -11.58 -7.59 12.45
C ARG A 3 -12.90 -7.34 13.17
N GLN A 4 -13.93 -8.13 12.86
CA GLN A 4 -15.25 -8.04 13.47
C GLN A 4 -15.44 -9.11 14.56
N VAL A 5 -16.01 -8.72 15.69
CA VAL A 5 -16.35 -9.59 16.83
C VAL A 5 -17.81 -9.43 17.14
N GLN A 6 -18.54 -10.56 17.16
CA GLN A 6 -19.97 -10.59 17.45
C GLN A 6 -20.24 -10.46 18.96
N LEU A 7 -21.26 -9.71 19.30
CA LEU A 7 -21.78 -9.57 20.65
C LEU A 7 -22.96 -10.53 20.88
N LYS A 8 -23.18 -10.94 22.11
CA LYS A 8 -24.29 -11.85 22.48
C LYS A 8 -25.67 -11.24 22.21
N SER A 9 -25.78 -9.91 22.32
CA SER A 9 -27.00 -9.15 22.01
C SER A 9 -27.37 -9.15 20.52
N GLY A 10 -26.48 -9.64 19.64
CA GLY A 10 -26.65 -9.61 18.18
C GLY A 10 -26.00 -8.39 17.51
N GLY A 11 -25.41 -7.49 18.28
CA GLY A 11 -24.52 -6.43 17.78
C GLY A 11 -23.12 -6.95 17.45
N SER A 12 -22.24 -6.05 17.07
CA SER A 12 -20.82 -6.37 16.81
C SER A 12 -19.91 -5.19 17.11
N ILE A 13 -18.66 -5.48 17.38
CA ILE A 13 -17.59 -4.49 17.38
C ILE A 13 -16.65 -4.74 16.21
N VAL A 14 -16.20 -3.68 15.58
CA VAL A 14 -15.19 -3.70 14.51
C VAL A 14 -13.94 -3.02 15.03
N ILE A 15 -12.79 -3.68 14.94
CA ILE A 15 -11.51 -3.19 15.45
C ILE A 15 -10.58 -2.97 14.27
N ASP A 16 -10.20 -1.72 14.05
CA ASP A 16 -9.28 -1.28 13.02
C ASP A 16 -8.02 -0.71 13.63
N ILE A 17 -6.89 -1.24 13.20
CA ILE A 17 -5.58 -0.78 13.63
C ILE A 17 -5.05 0.12 12.52
N THR A 18 -4.85 1.40 12.81
CA THR A 18 -4.21 2.36 11.91
C THR A 18 -2.78 2.63 12.39
N GLU A 19 -2.04 3.44 11.63
CA GLU A 19 -0.69 3.83 12.02
C GLU A 19 -0.63 4.59 13.35
N ALA A 20 -1.62 5.45 13.62
CA ALA A 20 -1.62 6.36 14.75
C ALA A 20 -2.44 5.87 15.96
N LEU A 21 -3.52 5.15 15.73
CA LEU A 21 -4.46 4.75 16.76
C LEU A 21 -5.23 3.47 16.39
N ILE A 22 -5.92 2.93 17.37
CA ILE A 22 -6.84 1.81 17.18
C ILE A 22 -8.27 2.37 17.26
N ALA A 23 -9.02 2.23 16.17
CA ALA A 23 -10.43 2.59 16.12
C ALA A 23 -11.29 1.36 16.45
N VAL A 24 -12.30 1.55 17.28
CA VAL A 24 -13.29 0.52 17.60
C VAL A 24 -14.68 1.10 17.35
N ASP A 25 -15.40 0.52 16.39
CA ASP A 25 -16.77 0.89 16.05
C ASP A 25 -17.76 -0.11 16.66
N VAL A 26 -18.83 0.40 17.27
CA VAL A 26 -19.88 -0.42 17.92
C VAL A 26 -21.15 -0.38 17.11
N ASN A 27 -21.55 -1.53 16.59
CA ASN A 27 -22.74 -1.70 15.78
C ASN A 27 -23.83 -2.48 16.53
N SER A 28 -25.06 -1.95 16.56
CA SER A 28 -26.23 -2.59 17.21
C SER A 28 -26.74 -3.82 16.44
N GLY A 29 -26.44 -3.95 15.14
CA GLY A 29 -26.87 -5.03 14.31
C GLY A 29 -28.39 -5.21 14.29
N ARG A 30 -28.84 -6.47 14.45
CA ARG A 30 -30.27 -6.81 14.45
C ARG A 30 -31.00 -6.48 15.76
N ALA A 31 -30.30 -5.96 16.76
CA ALA A 31 -30.87 -5.62 18.06
C ALA A 31 -31.85 -4.42 18.02
N THR A 32 -31.95 -3.73 16.87
CA THR A 32 -32.86 -2.58 16.65
C THR A 32 -34.36 -2.91 16.71
N ARG A 33 -34.76 -4.17 16.98
CA ARG A 33 -36.16 -4.58 17.09
C ARG A 33 -36.79 -4.22 18.44
N GLY A 34 -36.08 -3.63 19.38
CA GLY A 34 -36.59 -3.17 20.66
C GLY A 34 -37.47 -1.92 20.52
N ARG A 35 -38.52 -1.83 21.34
CA ARG A 35 -39.43 -0.67 21.38
C ARG A 35 -38.75 0.62 21.86
N ASN A 36 -37.57 0.52 22.46
CA ASN A 36 -36.81 1.64 22.98
C ASN A 36 -35.38 1.59 22.41
N ILE A 37 -35.07 2.50 21.50
CA ILE A 37 -33.79 2.60 20.81
C ILE A 37 -32.67 2.90 21.82
N GLU A 38 -32.90 3.81 22.78
CA GLU A 38 -31.96 4.19 23.83
C GLU A 38 -31.59 2.98 24.70
N GLU A 39 -32.56 2.18 25.17
CA GLU A 39 -32.31 1.01 25.99
C GLU A 39 -31.48 -0.05 25.25
N THR A 40 -31.74 -0.21 23.96
CA THR A 40 -30.99 -1.12 23.10
C THR A 40 -29.56 -0.63 22.93
N ALA A 41 -29.36 0.67 22.71
CA ALA A 41 -28.05 1.29 22.60
C ALA A 41 -27.22 1.09 23.88
N VAL A 42 -27.81 1.38 25.04
CA VAL A 42 -27.14 1.20 26.35
C VAL A 42 -26.74 -0.25 26.58
N LYS A 43 -27.64 -1.21 26.32
CA LYS A 43 -27.37 -2.63 26.50
C LYS A 43 -26.22 -3.09 25.58
N THR A 44 -26.25 -2.70 24.32
CA THR A 44 -25.19 -3.03 23.35
C THR A 44 -23.86 -2.39 23.76
N ASN A 45 -23.85 -1.12 24.16
CA ASN A 45 -22.66 -0.40 24.59
C ASN A 45 -22.03 -1.00 25.85
N ILE A 46 -22.84 -1.43 26.84
CA ILE A 46 -22.37 -2.12 28.06
C ILE A 46 -21.67 -3.44 27.68
N GLU A 47 -22.26 -4.20 26.76
CA GLU A 47 -21.67 -5.45 26.31
C GLU A 47 -20.39 -5.19 25.48
N ALA A 48 -20.43 -4.21 24.58
CA ALA A 48 -19.28 -3.76 23.79
C ALA A 48 -18.12 -3.32 24.66
N ALA A 49 -18.37 -2.53 25.70
CA ALA A 49 -17.34 -2.09 26.65
C ALA A 49 -16.61 -3.26 27.31
N ALA A 50 -17.36 -4.29 27.73
CA ALA A 50 -16.75 -5.51 28.30
C ALA A 50 -15.95 -6.30 27.28
N GLU A 51 -16.47 -6.42 26.04
CA GLU A 51 -15.82 -7.14 24.97
C GLU A 51 -14.58 -6.41 24.44
N VAL A 52 -14.62 -5.09 24.27
CA VAL A 52 -13.46 -4.26 23.93
C VAL A 52 -12.33 -4.48 24.94
N ALA A 53 -12.63 -4.40 26.24
CA ALA A 53 -11.66 -4.67 27.29
C ALA A 53 -11.03 -6.07 27.19
N ARG A 54 -11.84 -7.08 26.79
CA ARG A 54 -11.35 -8.44 26.57
C ARG A 54 -10.46 -8.51 25.33
N GLN A 55 -10.87 -7.90 24.22
CA GLN A 55 -10.12 -7.93 22.97
C GLN A 55 -8.80 -7.18 23.05
N VAL A 56 -8.76 -6.03 23.71
CA VAL A 56 -7.55 -5.24 23.95
C VAL A 56 -6.50 -6.07 24.69
N ARG A 57 -6.91 -6.82 25.71
CA ARG A 57 -5.99 -7.72 26.44
C ARG A 57 -5.60 -8.95 25.61
N LEU A 58 -6.56 -9.57 24.92
CA LEU A 58 -6.33 -10.80 24.16
C LEU A 58 -5.37 -10.58 23.00
N ARG A 59 -5.48 -9.44 22.34
CA ARG A 59 -4.68 -9.08 21.15
C ARG A 59 -3.42 -8.27 21.50
N ASP A 60 -3.19 -7.98 22.78
CA ASP A 60 -2.12 -7.09 23.26
C ASP A 60 -2.11 -5.72 22.57
N LEU A 61 -3.31 -5.17 22.30
CA LEU A 61 -3.45 -3.86 21.68
C LEU A 61 -2.97 -2.76 22.64
N ALA A 62 -2.14 -1.85 22.16
CA ALA A 62 -1.51 -0.80 22.94
C ALA A 62 -1.50 0.55 22.22
N GLY A 63 -1.26 1.62 22.94
CA GLY A 63 -1.32 2.98 22.44
C GLY A 63 -2.69 3.60 22.64
N LEU A 64 -3.08 4.51 21.75
CA LEU A 64 -4.36 5.19 21.78
C LEU A 64 -5.44 4.33 21.14
N VAL A 65 -6.52 4.08 21.88
CA VAL A 65 -7.71 3.39 21.41
C VAL A 65 -8.89 4.33 21.50
N VAL A 66 -9.60 4.54 20.41
CA VAL A 66 -10.80 5.36 20.31
C VAL A 66 -11.98 4.44 20.05
N ILE A 67 -12.99 4.51 20.91
CA ILE A 67 -14.19 3.70 20.82
C ILE A 67 -15.35 4.60 20.43
N ASP A 68 -16.01 4.27 19.34
CA ASP A 68 -17.23 4.91 18.88
C ASP A 68 -18.44 4.09 19.39
N PHE A 69 -19.04 4.61 20.46
CA PHE A 69 -20.22 3.99 21.06
C PHE A 69 -21.48 4.45 20.33
N ILE A 70 -22.49 3.58 20.31
CA ILE A 70 -23.82 3.95 19.80
C ILE A 70 -24.32 5.15 20.60
N ASP A 71 -24.86 6.16 19.93
CA ASP A 71 -25.32 7.40 20.53
C ASP A 71 -26.31 7.13 21.69
N MET A 72 -26.09 7.87 22.79
CA MET A 72 -26.92 7.85 23.98
C MET A 72 -27.29 9.28 24.35
N GLU A 73 -28.59 9.57 24.39
CA GLU A 73 -29.11 10.91 24.73
C GLU A 73 -28.91 11.22 26.23
N ASN A 74 -29.05 10.20 27.08
CA ASN A 74 -29.00 10.39 28.52
C ASN A 74 -27.57 10.24 29.05
N HIS A 75 -27.03 11.32 29.61
CA HIS A 75 -25.69 11.31 30.23
C HIS A 75 -25.53 10.25 31.34
N ARG A 76 -26.59 9.89 32.04
CA ARG A 76 -26.52 8.80 33.04
C ARG A 76 -26.18 7.48 32.42
N ASN A 77 -26.67 7.21 31.18
CA ASN A 77 -26.38 6.02 30.44
C ASN A 77 -24.91 5.98 29.98
N GLN A 78 -24.37 7.11 29.57
CA GLN A 78 -22.94 7.25 29.24
C GLN A 78 -22.06 6.91 30.46
N VAL A 79 -22.37 7.42 31.63
CA VAL A 79 -21.65 7.12 32.91
C VAL A 79 -21.69 5.62 33.24
N VAL A 80 -22.79 4.93 32.95
CA VAL A 80 -22.92 3.48 33.17
C VAL A 80 -21.98 2.71 32.26
N VAL A 81 -21.91 3.08 30.97
CA VAL A 81 -21.00 2.46 29.99
C VAL A 81 -19.54 2.72 30.36
N GLU A 82 -19.17 3.96 30.72
CA GLU A 82 -17.83 4.31 31.18
C GLU A 82 -17.41 3.48 32.40
N ARG A 83 -18.31 3.35 33.39
CA ARG A 83 -18.06 2.53 34.59
C ARG A 83 -17.82 1.08 34.20
N ARG A 84 -18.62 0.54 33.29
CA ARG A 84 -18.49 -0.85 32.82
C ARG A 84 -17.15 -1.09 32.16
N LEU A 85 -16.69 -0.16 31.30
CA LEU A 85 -15.39 -0.24 30.68
C LEU A 85 -14.25 -0.20 31.71
N LYS A 86 -14.30 0.76 32.65
CA LYS A 86 -13.31 0.89 33.74
C LYS A 86 -13.23 -0.40 34.58
N GLU A 87 -14.38 -1.00 34.93
CA GLU A 87 -14.44 -2.27 35.67
C GLU A 87 -13.82 -3.43 34.89
N ALA A 88 -14.14 -3.53 33.58
CA ALA A 88 -13.62 -4.58 32.73
C ALA A 88 -12.09 -4.47 32.52
N MET A 89 -11.56 -3.25 32.48
CA MET A 89 -10.14 -2.95 32.35
C MET A 89 -9.32 -3.15 33.64
N ARG A 90 -9.92 -3.21 34.82
CA ARG A 90 -9.20 -3.47 36.09
C ARG A 90 -8.42 -4.79 36.11
N LYS A 91 -8.80 -5.74 35.27
CA LYS A 91 -8.11 -7.04 35.14
C LYS A 91 -6.85 -6.99 34.28
N ASP A 92 -6.56 -5.84 33.66
CA ASP A 92 -5.38 -5.66 32.84
C ASP A 92 -4.15 -5.35 33.70
N ARG A 93 -3.00 -5.89 33.31
CA ARG A 93 -1.72 -5.63 33.97
C ARG A 93 -1.05 -4.35 33.48
N ALA A 94 -1.47 -3.87 32.32
CA ALA A 94 -0.94 -2.67 31.71
C ALA A 94 -1.46 -1.42 32.44
N ARG A 95 -0.68 -0.35 32.44
CA ARG A 95 -1.14 0.96 32.87
C ARG A 95 -2.10 1.52 31.82
N ILE A 96 -3.31 1.87 32.25
CA ILE A 96 -4.38 2.35 31.40
C ILE A 96 -4.90 3.67 31.93
N GLN A 97 -5.12 4.63 31.02
CA GLN A 97 -5.84 5.86 31.26
C GLN A 97 -7.11 5.83 30.43
N ILE A 98 -8.26 6.12 31.03
CA ILE A 98 -9.57 6.05 30.37
C ILE A 98 -10.24 7.40 30.53
N GLY A 99 -10.61 8.02 29.40
CA GLY A 99 -11.34 9.27 29.34
C GLY A 99 -12.81 9.14 29.70
N ARG A 100 -13.59 10.13 29.31
CA ARG A 100 -15.05 10.15 29.37
C ARG A 100 -15.60 10.07 27.94
N ILE A 101 -16.85 9.69 27.79
CA ILE A 101 -17.54 9.78 26.51
C ILE A 101 -17.70 11.26 26.16
N SER A 102 -17.18 11.65 25.00
CA SER A 102 -17.27 13.00 24.47
C SER A 102 -18.69 13.34 24.00
N PRO A 103 -19.01 14.63 23.73
CA PRO A 103 -20.28 15.00 23.09
C PRO A 103 -20.52 14.37 21.72
N PHE A 104 -19.48 13.81 21.10
CA PHE A 104 -19.54 13.11 19.80
C PHE A 104 -19.70 11.59 19.94
N GLY A 105 -19.98 11.05 21.15
CA GLY A 105 -20.11 9.61 21.38
C GLY A 105 -18.78 8.85 21.52
N LEU A 106 -17.64 9.52 21.33
CA LEU A 106 -16.32 8.89 21.35
C LEU A 106 -15.74 8.77 22.76
N LEU A 107 -15.16 7.61 23.07
CA LEU A 107 -14.37 7.41 24.28
C LEU A 107 -12.93 7.07 23.94
N GLU A 108 -12.02 7.81 24.53
CA GLU A 108 -10.58 7.62 24.36
C GLU A 108 -9.99 6.84 25.55
N LEU A 109 -9.11 5.90 25.25
CA LEU A 109 -8.27 5.27 26.27
C LEU A 109 -6.84 5.10 25.76
N SER A 110 -5.88 5.21 26.67
CA SER A 110 -4.48 4.95 26.41
C SER A 110 -4.02 3.75 27.21
N ARG A 111 -3.39 2.77 26.54
CA ARG A 111 -2.86 1.56 27.18
C ARG A 111 -1.36 1.44 26.92
N GLN A 112 -0.61 1.23 27.99
CA GLN A 112 0.83 1.00 27.89
C GLN A 112 1.14 -0.27 27.09
N ARG A 113 2.11 -0.20 26.17
CA ARG A 113 2.61 -1.36 25.43
C ARG A 113 3.48 -2.22 26.35
N LEU A 114 3.10 -3.46 26.52
CA LEU A 114 3.87 -4.44 27.29
C LEU A 114 4.69 -5.35 26.36
N ARG A 115 4.15 -5.68 25.19
CA ARG A 115 4.75 -6.52 24.17
C ARG A 115 4.18 -6.17 22.77
N PRO A 116 4.77 -6.66 21.69
CA PRO A 116 4.19 -6.50 20.36
C PRO A 116 2.78 -7.09 20.29
N SER A 117 1.88 -6.47 19.52
CA SER A 117 0.53 -6.98 19.33
C SER A 117 0.54 -8.29 18.55
N ILE A 118 -0.50 -9.11 18.71
CA ILE A 118 -0.66 -10.36 17.94
C ILE A 118 -0.67 -10.05 16.44
N THR A 119 -1.27 -8.94 16.04
CA THR A 119 -1.30 -8.53 14.62
C THR A 119 0.09 -8.25 14.09
N GLU A 120 0.93 -7.51 14.82
CA GLU A 120 2.31 -7.22 14.41
C GLU A 120 3.17 -8.48 14.26
N THR A 121 2.91 -9.51 15.06
CA THR A 121 3.71 -10.75 15.05
C THR A 121 3.24 -11.80 14.05
N MET A 122 1.97 -11.75 13.63
CA MET A 122 1.35 -12.79 12.80
C MET A 122 0.95 -12.33 11.42
N THR A 123 1.09 -11.05 11.08
CA THR A 123 0.71 -10.52 9.77
C THR A 123 1.85 -9.78 9.11
N GLU A 124 1.88 -9.84 7.80
CA GLU A 124 2.76 -9.06 6.94
C GLU A 124 1.97 -7.96 6.24
N MET A 125 2.64 -6.88 5.87
CA MET A 125 2.01 -5.81 5.12
C MET A 125 1.57 -6.34 3.75
N CYS A 126 0.32 -6.08 3.39
CA CYS A 126 -0.21 -6.49 2.09
C CYS A 126 0.53 -5.77 0.95
N PRO A 127 1.21 -6.49 0.03
CA PRO A 127 1.96 -5.85 -1.06
C PRO A 127 1.06 -5.09 -2.04
N HIS A 128 -0.24 -5.46 -2.15
CA HIS A 128 -1.17 -4.82 -3.08
C HIS A 128 -1.68 -3.45 -2.63
N CYS A 129 -1.78 -3.19 -1.34
CA CYS A 129 -2.32 -1.93 -0.82
C CYS A 129 -1.41 -1.23 0.19
N GLY A 130 -0.25 -1.82 0.53
CA GLY A 130 0.67 -1.27 1.51
C GLY A 130 0.01 -0.97 2.86
N GLY A 131 -1.03 -1.74 3.25
CA GLY A 131 -1.78 -1.55 4.49
C GLY A 131 -2.98 -0.59 4.40
N SER A 132 -3.19 0.10 3.27
CA SER A 132 -4.29 1.08 3.13
C SER A 132 -5.69 0.45 3.01
N GLY A 133 -5.78 -0.86 2.69
CA GLY A 133 -7.04 -1.56 2.45
C GLY A 133 -7.69 -1.27 1.10
N ASN A 134 -7.20 -0.27 0.36
CA ASN A 134 -7.70 0.14 -0.94
C ASN A 134 -6.56 0.18 -1.96
N ARG A 135 -6.86 -0.13 -3.21
CA ARG A 135 -5.94 0.04 -4.34
C ARG A 135 -6.60 0.86 -5.44
N ARG A 136 -5.80 1.48 -6.28
CA ARG A 136 -6.31 2.19 -7.46
C ARG A 136 -7.04 1.23 -8.39
N SER A 137 -8.13 1.70 -9.00
CA SER A 137 -8.79 0.96 -10.08
C SER A 137 -7.87 0.84 -11.29
N ILE A 138 -8.13 -0.16 -12.15
CA ILE A 138 -7.37 -0.36 -13.40
C ILE A 138 -7.43 0.90 -14.27
N GLU A 139 -8.58 1.53 -14.36
CA GLU A 139 -8.76 2.78 -15.10
C GLU A 139 -7.91 3.93 -14.56
N SER A 140 -7.93 4.15 -13.24
CA SER A 140 -7.10 5.17 -12.60
C SER A 140 -5.60 4.89 -12.76
N THR A 141 -5.21 3.62 -12.73
CA THR A 141 -3.83 3.20 -12.97
C THR A 141 -3.42 3.45 -14.42
N ALA A 142 -4.29 3.14 -15.39
CA ALA A 142 -4.03 3.42 -16.80
C ALA A 142 -3.79 4.90 -17.07
N LEU A 143 -4.60 5.78 -16.47
CA LEU A 143 -4.38 7.23 -16.58
C LEU A 143 -3.07 7.68 -15.92
N HIS A 144 -2.67 7.04 -14.81
CA HIS A 144 -1.39 7.32 -14.17
C HIS A 144 -0.21 6.91 -15.06
N VAL A 145 -0.30 5.75 -15.72
CA VAL A 145 0.70 5.28 -16.68
C VAL A 145 0.81 6.24 -17.89
N LEU A 146 -0.31 6.66 -18.47
CA LEU A 146 -0.31 7.60 -19.60
C LEU A 146 0.36 8.93 -19.24
N ARG A 147 0.10 9.48 -18.05
CA ARG A 147 0.81 10.68 -17.56
C ARG A 147 2.32 10.45 -17.41
N GLY A 148 2.72 9.28 -16.87
CA GLY A 148 4.13 8.93 -16.77
C GLY A 148 4.82 8.83 -18.14
N ILE A 149 4.11 8.33 -19.16
CA ILE A 149 4.58 8.29 -20.55
C ILE A 149 4.74 9.70 -21.11
N GLU A 150 3.75 10.58 -20.91
CA GLU A 150 3.82 11.99 -21.35
C GLU A 150 5.00 12.73 -20.70
N GLU A 151 5.19 12.56 -19.39
CA GLU A 151 6.32 13.18 -18.66
C GLU A 151 7.67 12.69 -19.19
N GLU A 152 7.82 11.39 -19.41
CA GLU A 152 9.07 10.86 -19.94
C GLU A 152 9.29 11.25 -21.39
N GLY A 153 8.25 11.24 -22.23
CA GLY A 153 8.29 11.69 -23.62
C GLY A 153 8.65 13.18 -23.76
N ALA A 154 8.10 14.03 -22.88
CA ALA A 154 8.41 15.46 -22.86
C ALA A 154 9.90 15.77 -22.63
N ARG A 155 10.62 14.85 -21.97
CA ARG A 155 12.07 14.97 -21.76
C ARG A 155 12.90 14.73 -23.03
N LYS A 156 12.29 14.25 -24.13
CA LYS A 156 12.90 14.01 -25.46
C LYS A 156 14.22 13.23 -25.45
N ARG A 157 14.31 12.24 -24.57
CA ARG A 157 15.58 11.48 -24.35
C ARG A 157 15.69 10.23 -25.23
N SER A 158 14.58 9.74 -25.81
CA SER A 158 14.54 8.59 -26.70
C SER A 158 13.39 8.72 -27.71
N LYS A 159 13.51 8.01 -28.84
CA LYS A 159 12.45 7.92 -29.86
C LYS A 159 11.53 6.72 -29.62
N THR A 160 11.91 5.79 -28.76
CA THR A 160 11.10 4.62 -28.43
C THR A 160 11.13 4.41 -26.92
N ILE A 161 9.96 4.19 -26.36
CA ILE A 161 9.75 3.96 -24.93
C ILE A 161 9.04 2.63 -24.77
N ASN A 162 9.60 1.73 -23.96
CA ASN A 162 8.99 0.48 -23.54
C ASN A 162 8.37 0.69 -22.16
N VAL A 163 7.06 0.46 -22.04
CA VAL A 163 6.29 0.64 -20.82
C VAL A 163 5.85 -0.72 -20.32
N PHE A 164 6.38 -1.12 -19.18
CA PHE A 164 6.04 -2.38 -18.52
C PHE A 164 4.95 -2.12 -17.50
N VAL A 165 3.85 -2.82 -17.61
CA VAL A 165 2.67 -2.72 -16.74
C VAL A 165 2.06 -4.10 -16.52
N HIS A 166 1.31 -4.25 -15.44
CA HIS A 166 0.54 -5.48 -15.19
C HIS A 166 -0.42 -5.77 -16.35
N SER A 167 -0.60 -7.04 -16.70
CA SER A 167 -1.39 -7.51 -17.85
C SER A 167 -2.78 -6.88 -17.95
N GLN A 168 -3.53 -6.78 -16.85
CA GLN A 168 -4.85 -6.15 -16.83
C GLN A 168 -4.83 -4.67 -17.20
N VAL A 169 -3.79 -3.93 -16.81
CA VAL A 169 -3.60 -2.51 -17.13
C VAL A 169 -3.21 -2.36 -18.60
N ALA A 170 -2.33 -3.24 -19.11
CA ALA A 170 -1.94 -3.27 -20.52
C ALA A 170 -3.17 -3.48 -21.43
N LEU A 171 -3.98 -4.49 -21.13
CA LEU A 171 -5.22 -4.76 -21.88
C LEU A 171 -6.20 -3.59 -21.85
N TYR A 172 -6.36 -2.94 -20.68
CA TYR A 172 -7.22 -1.77 -20.57
C TYR A 172 -6.72 -0.60 -21.42
N ILE A 173 -5.43 -0.29 -21.36
CA ILE A 173 -4.81 0.80 -22.13
C ILE A 173 -4.98 0.55 -23.64
N LEU A 174 -4.64 -0.64 -24.11
CA LEU A 174 -4.68 -0.98 -25.52
C LEU A 174 -6.10 -1.03 -26.11
N ASN A 175 -7.11 -1.40 -25.30
CA ASN A 175 -8.49 -1.50 -25.78
C ASN A 175 -9.31 -0.21 -25.59
N HIS A 176 -9.04 0.58 -24.54
CA HIS A 176 -9.89 1.72 -24.19
C HIS A 176 -9.18 3.08 -24.27
N LYS A 177 -7.84 3.09 -24.39
CA LYS A 177 -7.03 4.32 -24.40
C LYS A 177 -6.06 4.38 -25.59
N ARG A 178 -6.36 3.65 -26.66
CA ARG A 178 -5.53 3.60 -27.87
C ARG A 178 -5.36 4.96 -28.52
N GLU A 179 -6.47 5.72 -28.63
CA GLU A 179 -6.46 7.08 -29.18
C GLU A 179 -5.54 8.01 -28.38
N ALA A 180 -5.55 7.89 -27.04
CA ALA A 180 -4.67 8.69 -26.19
C ALA A 180 -3.18 8.32 -26.38
N ILE A 181 -2.85 7.05 -26.65
CA ILE A 181 -1.49 6.65 -27.00
C ILE A 181 -1.09 7.26 -28.34
N ASP A 182 -1.93 7.16 -29.36
CA ASP A 182 -1.68 7.70 -30.70
C ASP A 182 -1.47 9.24 -30.63
N GLU A 183 -2.27 9.96 -29.83
CA GLU A 183 -2.10 11.40 -29.62
C GLU A 183 -0.74 11.73 -28.96
N ILE A 184 -0.32 10.96 -27.96
CA ILE A 184 0.96 11.16 -27.29
C ILE A 184 2.13 10.86 -28.26
N GLU A 185 2.04 9.78 -29.04
CA GLU A 185 3.04 9.42 -30.05
C GLU A 185 3.22 10.53 -31.10
N GLN A 186 2.11 11.08 -31.62
CA GLN A 186 2.13 12.15 -32.60
C GLN A 186 2.67 13.48 -32.00
N LYS A 187 2.20 13.85 -30.82
CA LYS A 187 2.58 15.09 -30.15
C LYS A 187 4.06 15.15 -29.76
N LEU A 188 4.60 14.00 -29.34
CA LEU A 188 5.96 13.91 -28.81
C LEU A 188 6.95 13.28 -29.78
N GLU A 189 6.51 12.88 -30.99
CA GLU A 189 7.32 12.23 -32.03
C GLU A 189 8.08 11.00 -31.51
N LEU A 190 7.42 10.19 -30.72
CA LEU A 190 7.98 8.99 -30.09
C LEU A 190 7.11 7.75 -30.39
N LYS A 191 7.68 6.57 -30.24
CA LYS A 191 6.97 5.30 -30.33
C LYS A 191 6.82 4.67 -28.94
N ILE A 192 5.59 4.26 -28.61
CA ILE A 192 5.26 3.63 -27.32
C ILE A 192 5.02 2.14 -27.55
N ILE A 193 5.72 1.31 -26.79
CA ILE A 193 5.52 -0.14 -26.79
C ILE A 193 5.06 -0.53 -25.38
N VAL A 194 3.81 -0.98 -25.28
CA VAL A 194 3.25 -1.48 -24.02
C VAL A 194 3.55 -2.96 -23.89
N LEU A 195 4.22 -3.33 -22.82
CA LEU A 195 4.63 -4.69 -22.50
C LEU A 195 4.02 -5.11 -21.16
N GLU A 196 3.68 -6.37 -21.04
CA GLU A 196 3.17 -6.94 -19.79
C GLU A 196 4.32 -7.38 -18.88
N ASP A 197 4.14 -7.13 -17.56
CA ASP A 197 4.97 -7.69 -16.52
C ASP A 197 4.08 -7.98 -15.29
N ASP A 198 3.74 -9.25 -15.13
CA ASP A 198 2.86 -9.70 -14.05
C ASP A 198 3.51 -9.68 -12.64
N ASN A 199 4.83 -9.42 -12.56
CA ASN A 199 5.50 -9.18 -11.29
C ASN A 199 5.21 -7.77 -10.73
N LEU A 200 4.75 -6.85 -11.59
CA LEU A 200 4.35 -5.51 -11.18
C LEU A 200 2.97 -5.53 -10.52
N ILE A 201 2.88 -4.91 -9.36
CA ILE A 201 1.62 -4.76 -8.64
C ILE A 201 1.05 -3.37 -8.95
N PRO A 202 -0.15 -3.25 -9.57
CA PRO A 202 -0.75 -1.94 -9.77
C PRO A 202 -0.86 -1.12 -8.48
N PRO A 203 -0.46 0.15 -8.44
CA PRO A 203 -0.28 1.06 -9.58
C PRO A 203 1.13 1.15 -10.18
N ASP A 204 2.05 0.28 -9.80
CA ASP A 204 3.44 0.36 -10.23
C ASP A 204 3.60 0.04 -11.72
N PHE A 205 4.50 0.74 -12.37
CA PHE A 205 4.90 0.55 -13.75
C PHE A 205 6.36 0.94 -13.97
N ASN A 206 7.00 0.40 -15.00
CA ASN A 206 8.36 0.73 -15.36
C ASN A 206 8.44 1.27 -16.78
N ILE A 207 9.23 2.31 -17.01
CA ILE A 207 9.50 2.89 -18.31
C ILE A 207 10.97 2.71 -18.65
N ASN A 208 11.24 1.92 -19.71
CA ASN A 208 12.57 1.69 -20.24
C ASN A 208 12.72 2.40 -21.58
N ARG A 209 13.84 3.08 -21.77
CA ARG A 209 14.19 3.78 -22.99
C ARG A 209 15.01 2.85 -23.89
N GLN A 210 14.64 2.76 -25.16
CA GLN A 210 15.57 2.17 -26.13
C GLN A 210 16.65 3.22 -26.47
N ALA A 211 17.91 2.86 -26.22
CA ALA A 211 19.02 3.68 -26.65
C ALA A 211 18.95 3.87 -28.17
N ILE A 212 19.16 5.09 -28.64
CA ILE A 212 19.31 5.38 -30.08
C ILE A 212 20.61 4.70 -30.49
N ASP A 213 20.51 3.54 -31.15
CA ASP A 213 21.66 2.90 -31.77
C ASP A 213 22.25 3.86 -32.82
N LYS A 214 23.42 4.43 -32.52
CA LYS A 214 24.20 5.29 -33.42
C LYS A 214 24.82 4.53 -34.59
N SER A 215 24.39 3.29 -34.87
CA SER A 215 25.02 2.41 -35.85
C SER A 215 24.45 2.47 -37.28
N THR A 216 23.48 3.36 -37.61
CA THR A 216 22.87 3.40 -38.94
C THR A 216 23.20 4.66 -39.77
N GLN A 217 24.22 5.43 -39.42
CA GLN A 217 24.69 6.55 -40.24
C GLN A 217 26.15 6.47 -40.70
N ALA A 218 26.70 5.27 -40.90
CA ALA A 218 28.05 5.12 -41.43
C ALA A 218 28.11 4.10 -42.59
N SER A 219 27.23 4.24 -43.59
CA SER A 219 27.39 3.50 -44.84
C SER A 219 26.87 4.29 -46.04
N SER A 220 27.48 5.42 -46.34
CA SER A 220 27.46 6.01 -47.67
C SER A 220 28.55 7.07 -47.84
N LYS A 221 29.81 6.66 -47.88
CA LYS A 221 30.86 7.30 -48.64
C LYS A 221 31.95 6.30 -48.92
N SER A 222 31.70 5.50 -49.95
CA SER A 222 32.75 4.83 -50.71
C SER A 222 33.47 5.84 -51.58
N ASN A 223 34.76 5.98 -51.39
CA ASN A 223 35.62 6.47 -52.46
C ASN A 223 36.93 5.68 -52.45
N PRO A 224 37.28 5.07 -53.62
CA PRO A 224 38.43 4.19 -53.75
C PRO A 224 39.60 4.99 -54.29
N ARG A 225 40.78 4.90 -53.70
CA ARG A 225 42.10 5.11 -54.38
C ARG A 225 43.19 4.82 -53.35
N ASN A 226 43.91 3.84 -53.61
CA ASN A 226 45.01 3.51 -54.45
C ASN A 226 46.29 3.17 -53.68
N LYS A 227 46.71 1.94 -53.92
CA LYS A 227 48.06 1.45 -54.19
C LYS A 227 49.25 1.73 -53.27
N ASN A 228 49.78 0.59 -52.88
CA ASN A 228 51.23 0.20 -52.97
C ASN A 228 52.21 0.64 -51.90
N LYS A 229 52.79 -0.32 -51.35
CA LYS A 229 54.18 -0.79 -51.28
C LYS A 229 54.60 -1.17 -49.88
N SER A 230 54.81 -2.43 -49.74
CA SER A 230 56.09 -3.14 -49.64
C SER A 230 56.87 -2.96 -48.34
N SER A 231 57.04 -4.08 -47.77
CA SER A 231 58.32 -4.71 -47.39
C SER A 231 58.76 -4.56 -45.93
N ASP A 232 58.85 -5.75 -45.43
CA ASP A 232 60.03 -6.27 -44.71
C ASP A 232 60.29 -5.91 -43.25
N ASN A 233 60.25 -6.90 -42.51
CA ASN A 233 61.41 -7.56 -41.87
C ASN A 233 61.48 -7.54 -40.34
N LYS A 234 61.49 -8.79 -39.89
CA LYS A 234 62.38 -9.38 -38.89
C LYS A 234 62.20 -9.05 -37.39
N THR A 235 61.73 -10.05 -36.75
CA THR A 235 62.50 -10.94 -35.84
C THR A 235 63.07 -10.36 -34.55
N ARG A 236 62.72 -11.02 -33.51
CA ARG A 236 63.49 -11.50 -32.37
C ARG A 236 62.84 -11.10 -31.03
N ARG A 237 62.33 -12.15 -30.37
CA ARG A 237 63.01 -13.00 -29.36
C ARG A 237 63.03 -12.39 -27.97
N SER A 238 62.30 -13.02 -27.18
CA SER A 238 62.67 -13.87 -26.05
C SER A 238 62.62 -13.28 -24.66
N LYS A 239 61.98 -14.13 -23.87
CA LYS A 239 62.33 -14.61 -22.51
C LYS A 239 61.90 -13.78 -21.31
N GLN A 240 60.99 -14.46 -20.59
CA GLN A 240 61.25 -15.03 -19.25
C GLN A 240 61.45 -14.00 -18.12
N LYS A 241 60.76 -14.08 -17.03
CA LYS A 241 60.68 -15.02 -15.92
C LYS A 241 59.64 -14.46 -14.95
N GLU A 242 58.67 -15.21 -14.50
CA GLU A 242 58.70 -16.01 -13.26
C GLU A 242 59.05 -15.25 -11.98
N ASN A 243 58.18 -15.40 -11.11
CA ASN A 243 58.27 -15.72 -9.65
C ASN A 243 57.70 -14.64 -8.74
N ASN A 244 56.77 -15.10 -8.04
CA ASN A 244 56.72 -15.55 -6.63
C ASN A 244 56.27 -14.50 -5.66
N ASP A 245 55.22 -14.88 -5.08
CA ASP A 245 55.00 -15.37 -3.69
C ASP A 245 54.71 -14.27 -2.67
N ALA A 246 53.58 -14.57 -2.04
CA ALA A 246 53.33 -14.58 -0.61
C ALA A 246 53.37 -13.26 0.20
N SER A 247 52.29 -12.86 0.66
CA SER A 247 51.86 -12.87 2.07
C SER A 247 50.40 -12.47 2.18
#